data_ad92e965ce43c33b904164709294b9d5
#
_entry.id   ad92e965ce43c33b904164709294b9d5
#
_cell.length_a   1.000
_cell.length_b   1.000
_cell.length_c   1.000
_cell.angle_alpha   90.00
_cell.angle_beta   90.00
_cell.angle_gamma   90.00
#
_symmetry.space_group_name_H-M   'P 1'
#
loop_
_entity.id
_entity.type
_entity.pdbx_description
1 polymer ?
#
loop_
_entity_poly.entity_id
_entity_poly.type
_entity_poly.pdbx_seq_one_letter_code
_entity_poly.pdbx_strand_id
1 'polypeptide(L)'
;MSYLENAQKLRAAMDTAGKALTDAQALACKLIYQQWDNLIGTTATPGQRFLHGDTLYRVRTDASEHTFSAEWVPGVPTSALYEVIDEEHSGTIDDPIPFTQPMEIFKDKYYSQNGKVYLCTRDSGKPLAFNLADLVGLYVQEVS
;
A
#
# COMPACT_ATOMS: atom_id res chain seq x y z
N MET A 1 27.81 -7.53 26.77
CA MET A 1 27.14 -7.58 25.47
C MET A 1 27.42 -6.27 24.75
N SER A 2 27.81 -6.35 23.48
CA SER A 2 28.12 -5.15 22.73
C SER A 2 26.86 -4.38 22.32
N TYR A 3 27.03 -3.11 22.06
CA TYR A 3 25.99 -2.23 21.58
C TYR A 3 25.39 -2.74 20.27
N LEU A 4 26.27 -3.21 19.37
CA LEU A 4 25.87 -3.76 18.08
C LEU A 4 25.02 -5.04 18.23
N GLU A 5 25.41 -5.94 19.13
CA GLU A 5 24.64 -7.17 19.40
C GLU A 5 23.23 -6.85 19.91
N ASN A 6 23.11 -5.86 20.79
CA ASN A 6 21.80 -5.41 21.30
C ASN A 6 20.93 -4.82 20.19
N ALA A 7 21.53 -4.02 19.30
CA ALA A 7 20.82 -3.43 18.17
C ALA A 7 20.34 -4.51 17.19
N GLN A 8 21.16 -5.53 16.93
CA GLN A 8 20.81 -6.66 16.07
C GLN A 8 19.67 -7.48 16.65
N LYS A 9 19.68 -7.72 17.96
CA LYS A 9 18.59 -8.45 18.65
C LYS A 9 17.30 -7.66 18.61
N LEU A 10 17.36 -6.36 18.83
CA LEU A 10 16.19 -5.49 18.74
C LEU A 10 15.60 -5.52 17.33
N ARG A 11 16.45 -5.42 16.31
CA ARG A 11 16.01 -5.48 14.91
C ARG A 11 15.32 -6.81 14.59
N ALA A 12 15.90 -7.92 15.01
CA ALA A 12 15.32 -9.24 14.81
C ALA A 12 13.96 -9.38 15.49
N ALA A 13 13.82 -8.83 16.71
CA ALA A 13 12.53 -8.83 17.41
C ALA A 13 11.47 -7.99 16.68
N MET A 14 11.85 -6.82 16.14
CA MET A 14 10.96 -5.97 15.36
C MET A 14 10.53 -6.66 14.06
N ASP A 15 11.44 -7.33 13.38
CA ASP A 15 11.13 -8.06 12.14
C ASP A 15 10.15 -9.22 12.42
N THR A 16 10.34 -9.94 13.51
CA THR A 16 9.44 -11.02 13.91
C THR A 16 8.06 -10.47 14.29
N ALA A 17 8.01 -9.41 15.08
CA ALA A 17 6.74 -8.78 15.46
C ALA A 17 6.01 -8.23 14.24
N GLY A 18 6.75 -7.62 13.30
CA GLY A 18 6.17 -7.05 12.08
C GLY A 18 5.45 -8.08 11.23
N LYS A 19 5.92 -9.33 11.21
CA LYS A 19 5.27 -10.41 10.44
C LYS A 19 3.92 -10.83 11.03
N ALA A 20 3.72 -10.64 12.33
CA ALA A 20 2.50 -11.03 13.03
C ALA A 20 1.40 -9.96 12.95
N LEU A 21 1.72 -8.75 12.48
CA LEU A 21 0.78 -7.63 12.45
C LEU A 21 -0.18 -7.76 11.26
N THR A 22 -1.41 -7.26 11.46
CA THR A 22 -2.34 -7.02 10.36
C THR A 22 -1.84 -5.83 9.52
N ASP A 23 -2.38 -5.66 8.31
CA ASP A 23 -2.01 -4.52 7.46
C ASP A 23 -2.29 -3.18 8.14
N ALA A 24 -3.42 -3.05 8.83
CA ALA A 24 -3.75 -1.83 9.58
C ALA A 24 -2.75 -1.55 10.70
N GLN A 25 -2.36 -2.58 11.45
CA GLN A 25 -1.36 -2.46 12.51
C GLN A 25 0.02 -2.11 11.93
N ALA A 26 0.38 -2.73 10.81
CA ALA A 26 1.63 -2.47 10.10
C ALA A 26 1.72 -1.01 9.63
N LEU A 27 0.63 -0.47 9.11
CA LEU A 27 0.56 0.93 8.69
C LEU A 27 0.71 1.89 9.87
N ALA A 28 0.14 1.55 11.02
CA ALA A 28 0.23 2.37 12.24
C ALA A 28 1.67 2.45 12.77
N CYS A 29 2.50 1.45 12.50
CA CYS A 29 3.89 1.39 12.94
C CYS A 29 4.87 1.09 11.80
N LYS A 30 4.60 1.63 10.62
CA LYS A 30 5.38 1.31 9.40
C LYS A 30 6.87 1.55 9.53
N LEU A 31 7.31 2.43 10.43
CA LEU A 31 8.73 2.72 10.63
C LEU A 31 9.52 1.54 11.19
N ILE A 32 8.88 0.48 11.68
CA ILE A 32 9.59 -0.73 12.10
C ILE A 32 10.10 -1.55 10.90
N TYR A 33 9.55 -1.32 9.71
CA TYR A 33 9.96 -2.05 8.51
C TYR A 33 11.18 -1.42 7.86
N GLN A 34 11.99 -2.25 7.21
CA GLN A 34 13.20 -1.78 6.55
C GLN A 34 12.87 -1.10 5.23
N GLN A 35 13.68 -0.11 4.88
CA GLN A 35 13.62 0.53 3.58
C GLN A 35 14.09 -0.45 2.50
N TRP A 36 13.45 -0.40 1.35
CA TRP A 36 13.81 -1.23 0.20
C TRP A 36 15.29 -1.14 -0.15
N ASP A 37 15.89 0.04 -0.08
CA ASP A 37 17.30 0.26 -0.39
C ASP A 37 18.22 -0.64 0.45
N ASN A 38 17.84 -0.88 1.70
CA ASN A 38 18.60 -1.72 2.61
C ASN A 38 18.40 -3.21 2.36
N LEU A 39 17.40 -3.57 1.58
CA LEU A 39 17.06 -4.96 1.29
C LEU A 39 17.67 -5.45 -0.02
N ILE A 40 18.19 -4.56 -0.86
CA ILE A 40 18.81 -4.92 -2.14
C ILE A 40 19.89 -5.96 -1.91
N GLY A 41 19.81 -7.07 -2.64
CA GLY A 41 20.74 -8.21 -2.50
C GLY A 41 20.26 -9.27 -1.50
N THR A 42 19.17 -9.02 -0.78
CA THR A 42 18.56 -10.02 0.12
C THR A 42 17.39 -10.72 -0.55
N THR A 43 16.92 -11.81 0.04
CA THR A 43 15.82 -12.59 -0.49
C THR A 43 14.48 -11.91 -0.19
N ALA A 44 13.67 -11.73 -1.23
CA ALA A 44 12.29 -11.27 -1.12
C ALA A 44 11.37 -12.48 -0.98
N THR A 45 10.73 -12.61 0.17
CA THR A 45 9.84 -13.74 0.49
C THR A 45 8.37 -13.30 0.33
N PRO A 46 7.51 -14.10 -0.31
CA PRO A 46 6.09 -13.75 -0.43
C PRO A 46 5.47 -13.37 0.93
N GLY A 47 4.75 -12.25 0.97
CA GLY A 47 4.16 -11.71 2.19
C GLY A 47 5.06 -10.77 2.98
N GLN A 48 6.34 -10.69 2.65
CA GLN A 48 7.28 -9.78 3.34
C GLN A 48 6.88 -8.32 3.11
N ARG A 49 6.90 -7.53 4.20
CA ARG A 49 6.61 -6.09 4.15
C ARG A 49 7.90 -5.29 4.18
N PHE A 50 7.89 -4.16 3.49
CA PHE A 50 9.04 -3.24 3.46
C PHE A 50 8.57 -1.84 3.08
N LEU A 51 9.42 -0.84 3.34
CA LEU A 51 9.15 0.55 2.99
C LEU A 51 9.92 0.95 1.74
N HIS A 52 9.31 1.80 0.94
CA HIS A 52 9.99 2.58 -0.09
C HIS A 52 9.54 4.03 0.06
N GLY A 53 10.43 4.87 0.59
CA GLY A 53 10.04 6.19 1.06
C GLY A 53 9.09 6.06 2.25
N ASP A 54 7.93 6.68 2.16
CA ASP A 54 6.86 6.61 3.17
C ASP A 54 5.81 5.55 2.87
N THR A 55 5.93 4.84 1.76
CA THR A 55 4.93 3.87 1.32
C THR A 55 5.30 2.48 1.80
N LEU A 56 4.35 1.82 2.44
CA LEU A 56 4.51 0.43 2.87
C LEU A 56 4.09 -0.49 1.72
N TYR A 57 4.98 -1.41 1.38
CA TYR A 57 4.76 -2.43 0.34
C TYR A 57 4.78 -3.83 0.92
N ARG A 58 4.23 -4.76 0.19
CA ARG A 58 4.32 -6.19 0.47
C ARG A 58 4.79 -6.91 -0.77
N VAL A 59 5.67 -7.89 -0.60
CA VAL A 59 5.95 -8.86 -1.66
C VAL A 59 4.68 -9.67 -1.86
N ARG A 60 4.14 -9.68 -3.08
CA ARG A 60 2.88 -10.36 -3.38
C ARG A 60 2.96 -11.84 -3.01
N THR A 61 1.89 -12.34 -2.42
CA THR A 61 1.82 -13.75 -2.00
C THR A 61 1.77 -14.72 -3.19
N ASP A 62 1.39 -14.23 -4.37
CA ASP A 62 1.39 -14.99 -5.62
C ASP A 62 2.69 -14.81 -6.43
N ALA A 63 3.62 -13.99 -5.94
CA ALA A 63 4.94 -13.86 -6.57
C ALA A 63 5.87 -14.97 -6.09
N SER A 64 6.83 -15.34 -6.94
CA SER A 64 7.88 -16.27 -6.56
C SER A 64 8.91 -15.59 -5.67
N GLU A 65 9.56 -16.38 -4.80
CA GLU A 65 10.70 -15.90 -4.04
C GLU A 65 11.79 -15.44 -5.01
N HIS A 66 12.38 -14.27 -4.75
CA HIS A 66 13.41 -13.69 -5.61
C HIS A 66 14.36 -12.82 -4.77
N THR A 67 15.38 -12.28 -5.40
CA THR A 67 16.31 -11.35 -4.74
C THR A 67 15.90 -9.91 -5.02
N PHE A 68 15.84 -9.07 -3.99
CA PHE A 68 15.63 -7.63 -4.19
C PHE A 68 16.76 -7.07 -5.06
N SER A 69 16.40 -6.38 -6.13
CA SER A 69 17.35 -5.84 -7.10
C SER A 69 17.15 -4.34 -7.26
N ALA A 70 18.26 -3.60 -7.40
CA ALA A 70 18.23 -2.17 -7.68
C ALA A 70 17.48 -1.81 -8.97
N GLU A 71 17.37 -2.77 -9.91
CA GLU A 71 16.66 -2.59 -11.16
C GLU A 71 15.13 -2.71 -10.99
N TRP A 72 14.68 -3.33 -9.90
CA TRP A 72 13.26 -3.61 -9.65
C TRP A 72 12.72 -2.71 -8.55
N VAL A 73 12.74 -1.43 -8.83
CA VAL A 73 12.24 -0.40 -7.90
C VAL A 73 10.74 -0.61 -7.67
N PRO A 74 10.27 -0.62 -6.40
CA PRO A 74 8.85 -0.76 -6.11
C PRO A 74 8.02 0.33 -6.79
N GLY A 75 6.95 -0.08 -7.45
CA GLY A 75 6.06 0.82 -8.15
C GLY A 75 5.29 0.12 -9.26
N VAL A 76 4.75 0.90 -10.19
CA VAL A 76 3.95 0.37 -11.30
C VAL A 76 4.71 -0.67 -12.13
N PRO A 77 6.00 -0.46 -12.50
CA PRO A 77 6.72 -1.46 -13.31
C PRO A 77 6.93 -2.80 -12.61
N THR A 78 6.86 -2.84 -11.27
CA THR A 78 7.05 -4.05 -10.48
C THR A 78 5.76 -4.52 -9.80
N SER A 79 4.61 -4.13 -10.32
CA SER A 79 3.30 -4.47 -9.74
C SER A 79 3.02 -5.98 -9.72
N ALA A 80 3.73 -6.77 -10.51
CA ALA A 80 3.63 -8.23 -10.46
C ALA A 80 4.35 -8.84 -9.26
N LEU A 81 5.28 -8.10 -8.63
CA LEU A 81 6.10 -8.56 -7.51
C LEU A 81 5.69 -7.93 -6.19
N TYR A 82 5.37 -6.64 -6.19
CA TYR A 82 5.11 -5.84 -5.00
C TYR A 82 3.77 -5.15 -5.11
N GLU A 83 3.06 -5.09 -3.98
CA GLU A 83 1.79 -4.36 -3.90
C GLU A 83 1.86 -3.35 -2.77
N VAL A 84 1.19 -2.21 -2.97
CA VAL A 84 1.08 -1.17 -1.94
C VAL A 84 0.11 -1.65 -0.87
N ILE A 85 0.47 -1.45 0.40
CA ILE A 85 -0.45 -1.61 1.51
C ILE A 85 -1.01 -0.22 1.80
N ASP A 86 -2.22 0.03 1.32
CA ASP A 86 -2.86 1.32 1.49
C ASP A 86 -3.41 1.48 2.91
N GLU A 87 -3.43 2.71 3.37
CA GLU A 87 -4.13 3.04 4.61
C GLU A 87 -5.60 2.66 4.46
N GLU A 88 -6.13 2.00 5.49
CA GLU A 88 -7.56 1.70 5.51
C GLU A 88 -8.36 2.98 5.71
N HIS A 89 -9.19 3.27 4.75
CA HIS A 89 -10.18 4.35 4.83
C HIS A 89 -11.56 3.72 4.85
N SER A 90 -12.43 4.25 5.70
CA SER A 90 -13.79 3.69 5.86
C SER A 90 -14.66 3.91 4.61
N GLY A 91 -14.29 4.86 3.77
CA GLY A 91 -15.09 5.22 2.60
C GLY A 91 -16.31 6.05 2.95
N THR A 92 -16.28 6.76 4.09
CA THR A 92 -17.30 7.71 4.50
C THR A 92 -16.93 9.12 4.04
N ILE A 93 -17.87 10.06 4.15
CA ILE A 93 -17.61 11.45 3.79
C ILE A 93 -16.49 12.07 4.63
N ASP A 94 -16.36 11.63 5.88
CA ASP A 94 -15.31 12.12 6.80
C ASP A 94 -13.97 11.41 6.59
N ASP A 95 -13.98 10.26 5.94
CA ASP A 95 -12.79 9.45 5.69
C ASP A 95 -12.87 8.82 4.29
N PRO A 96 -12.82 9.65 3.23
CA PRO A 96 -12.93 9.14 1.87
C PRO A 96 -11.68 8.36 1.46
N ILE A 97 -11.87 7.38 0.60
CA ILE A 97 -10.78 6.58 0.05
C ILE A 97 -10.03 7.39 -1.01
N PRO A 98 -8.71 7.60 -0.87
CA PRO A 98 -7.94 8.28 -1.91
C PRO A 98 -8.02 7.49 -3.23
N PHE A 99 -8.46 8.15 -4.29
CA PHE A 99 -8.56 7.52 -5.60
C PHE A 99 -7.22 7.61 -6.34
N THR A 100 -6.65 6.46 -6.66
CA THR A 100 -5.42 6.31 -7.43
C THR A 100 -5.69 5.43 -8.65
N GLN A 101 -5.40 5.93 -9.83
CA GLN A 101 -5.65 5.21 -11.09
C GLN A 101 -4.61 4.11 -11.33
N PRO A 102 -5.01 2.93 -11.85
CA PRO A 102 -6.39 2.48 -12.02
C PRO A 102 -6.96 1.90 -10.72
N MET A 103 -8.22 2.14 -10.45
CA MET A 103 -8.85 1.69 -9.21
C MET A 103 -10.32 1.36 -9.45
N GLU A 104 -10.77 0.23 -8.90
CA GLU A 104 -12.19 -0.13 -8.88
C GLU A 104 -12.89 0.64 -7.77
N ILE A 105 -14.09 1.15 -8.04
CA ILE A 105 -14.88 1.88 -7.05
C ILE A 105 -16.21 1.17 -6.79
N PHE A 106 -16.71 1.33 -5.56
CA PHE A 106 -17.89 0.62 -5.06
C PHE A 106 -18.97 1.60 -4.65
N LYS A 107 -20.20 1.23 -4.93
CA LYS A 107 -21.41 2.02 -4.62
C LYS A 107 -21.45 2.36 -3.13
N ASP A 108 -21.91 3.57 -2.83
CA ASP A 108 -22.09 4.13 -1.47
C ASP A 108 -20.79 4.41 -0.73
N LYS A 109 -19.65 4.30 -1.41
CA LYS A 109 -18.36 4.70 -0.86
C LYS A 109 -17.98 6.09 -1.37
N TYR A 110 -17.27 6.83 -0.52
CA TYR A 110 -16.73 8.15 -0.85
C TYR A 110 -15.27 8.02 -1.26
N TYR A 111 -14.90 8.75 -2.29
CA TYR A 111 -13.54 8.77 -2.83
C TYR A 111 -13.05 10.20 -2.94
N SER A 112 -11.75 10.43 -2.72
CA SER A 112 -11.15 11.76 -2.85
C SER A 112 -10.13 11.77 -3.99
N GLN A 113 -10.10 12.90 -4.71
CA GLN A 113 -9.10 13.17 -5.73
C GLN A 113 -8.99 14.68 -5.94
N ASN A 114 -7.75 15.16 -6.01
CA ASN A 114 -7.47 16.58 -6.26
C ASN A 114 -8.16 17.57 -5.31
N GLY A 115 -8.28 17.17 -4.02
CA GLY A 115 -8.90 18.00 -2.99
C GLY A 115 -10.43 18.01 -2.99
N LYS A 116 -11.05 17.16 -3.81
CA LYS A 116 -12.51 17.02 -3.88
C LYS A 116 -12.95 15.65 -3.41
N VAL A 117 -14.18 15.55 -2.92
CA VAL A 117 -14.78 14.29 -2.45
C VAL A 117 -15.95 13.94 -3.38
N TYR A 118 -16.01 12.66 -3.75
CA TYR A 118 -17.05 12.13 -4.64
C TYR A 118 -17.73 10.93 -4.00
N LEU A 119 -19.06 10.84 -4.16
CA LEU A 119 -19.83 9.67 -3.77
C LEU A 119 -19.95 8.75 -4.97
N CYS A 120 -19.55 7.49 -4.82
CA CYS A 120 -19.79 6.48 -5.85
C CYS A 120 -21.26 6.08 -5.86
N THR A 121 -21.91 6.21 -7.01
CA THR A 121 -23.34 5.93 -7.17
C THR A 121 -23.65 4.55 -7.73
N ARG A 122 -22.62 3.87 -8.26
CA ARG A 122 -22.73 2.47 -8.71
C ARG A 122 -21.34 1.84 -8.79
N ASP A 123 -21.30 0.51 -8.66
CA ASP A 123 -20.06 -0.25 -8.80
C ASP A 123 -19.50 -0.10 -10.21
N SER A 124 -18.19 0.11 -10.33
CA SER A 124 -17.55 0.20 -11.63
C SER A 124 -17.37 -1.18 -12.30
N GLY A 125 -17.28 -2.22 -11.49
CA GLY A 125 -17.08 -3.59 -11.97
C GLY A 125 -15.71 -3.85 -12.57
N LYS A 126 -14.87 -2.82 -12.66
CA LYS A 126 -13.51 -2.90 -13.21
C LYS A 126 -12.68 -1.71 -12.72
N PRO A 127 -11.35 -1.81 -12.72
CA PRO A 127 -10.50 -0.67 -12.42
C PRO A 127 -10.71 0.46 -13.43
N LEU A 128 -10.86 1.68 -12.93
CA LEU A 128 -11.09 2.87 -13.76
C LEU A 128 -9.79 3.65 -13.92
N ALA A 129 -9.46 4.00 -15.16
CA ALA A 129 -8.26 4.76 -15.51
C ALA A 129 -8.57 6.22 -15.86
N PHE A 130 -9.68 6.74 -15.34
CA PHE A 130 -10.13 8.12 -15.59
C PHE A 130 -10.16 8.91 -14.29
N ASN A 131 -10.04 10.23 -14.38
CA ASN A 131 -10.22 11.10 -13.22
C ASN A 131 -11.68 11.04 -12.75
N LEU A 132 -11.90 11.15 -11.42
CA LEU A 132 -13.26 11.14 -10.87
C LEU A 132 -14.10 12.29 -11.42
N ALA A 133 -13.49 13.44 -11.68
CA ALA A 133 -14.19 14.58 -12.28
C ALA A 133 -14.82 14.25 -13.64
N ASP A 134 -14.19 13.36 -14.42
CA ASP A 134 -14.68 12.92 -15.72
C ASP A 134 -15.78 11.86 -15.60
N LEU A 135 -15.98 11.31 -14.43
CA LEU A 135 -16.95 10.24 -14.15
C LEU A 135 -18.22 10.75 -13.46
N VAL A 136 -18.31 12.05 -13.22
CA VAL A 136 -19.51 12.67 -12.61
C VAL A 136 -20.71 12.44 -13.53
N GLY A 137 -21.79 11.90 -12.94
CA GLY A 137 -22.98 11.52 -13.67
C GLY A 137 -22.97 10.14 -14.28
N LEU A 138 -21.78 9.48 -14.31
CA LEU A 138 -21.65 8.08 -14.78
C LEU A 138 -21.48 7.12 -13.62
N TYR A 139 -20.48 7.33 -12.77
CA TYR A 139 -20.18 6.46 -11.63
C TYR A 139 -20.15 7.20 -10.30
N VAL A 140 -19.93 8.51 -10.31
CA VAL A 140 -19.75 9.31 -9.09
C VAL A 140 -20.55 10.61 -9.15
N GLN A 141 -20.75 11.19 -7.96
CA GLN A 141 -21.36 12.50 -7.77
C GLN A 141 -20.42 13.32 -6.90
N GLU A 142 -20.12 14.55 -7.32
CA GLU A 142 -19.30 15.46 -6.52
C GLU A 142 -20.08 15.92 -5.28
N VAL A 143 -19.47 15.81 -4.09
CA VAL A 143 -20.12 16.18 -2.82
C VAL A 143 -19.38 17.28 -2.05
N SER A 144 -18.13 17.60 -2.44
CA SER A 144 -17.44 18.76 -1.87
C SER A 144 -16.24 19.18 -2.71
#